data_41e8dec42ffeca70be19b6079839bde3
#
_entry.id   41e8dec42ffeca70be19b6079839bde3
#
_cell.length_a   1.000
_cell.length_b   1.000
_cell.length_c   1.000
_cell.angle_alpha   90.00
_cell.angle_beta   90.00
_cell.angle_gamma   90.00
#
_symmetry.space_group_name_H-M   'P 1'
#
loop_
_entity.id
_entity.type
_entity.pdbx_description
1 polymer ?
#
loop_
_entity_poly.entity_id
_entity_poly.type
_entity_poly.pdbx_seq_one_letter_code
_entity_poly.pdbx_strand_id
1 'polypeptide(L)'
;QRAGDFELLKNWGRNSGTNVIAHETVSNNGERISSTRIRQALLNDDFDLAERLLGRPYTFSGKVVFGQRLGRTIGVPTANLWIPKQRLPIAGVYAVKCFLEGKQYNGIANMGIRPTVDGSKPVLEIHIFSFNENIYGQRLTIEFIIKLREEKKFDNIDLLKEQILQDI
;
A
#
# COMPACT_ATOMS: atom_id res chain seq x y z
N GLN A 1 -22.38 2.35 -19.79
CA GLN A 1 -23.02 3.40 -18.94
C GLN A 1 -23.75 2.70 -17.81
N ARG A 2 -23.53 3.11 -16.55
CA ARG A 2 -24.32 2.63 -15.41
C ARG A 2 -25.67 3.33 -15.47
N ALA A 3 -26.75 2.59 -15.75
CA ALA A 3 -28.11 3.09 -15.88
C ALA A 3 -28.84 3.22 -14.52
N GLY A 4 -28.20 2.89 -13.40
CA GLY A 4 -28.79 2.94 -12.07
C GLY A 4 -28.43 4.22 -11.32
N ASP A 5 -29.43 4.92 -10.83
CA ASP A 5 -29.31 6.07 -9.93
C ASP A 5 -29.98 5.78 -8.56
N PHE A 6 -29.90 6.73 -7.65
CA PHE A 6 -30.46 6.59 -6.31
C PHE A 6 -31.99 6.47 -6.33
N GLU A 7 -32.68 7.17 -7.24
CA GLU A 7 -34.15 7.13 -7.35
C GLU A 7 -34.62 5.73 -7.81
N LEU A 8 -33.90 5.11 -8.73
CA LEU A 8 -34.18 3.73 -9.15
C LEU A 8 -34.09 2.76 -7.95
N LEU A 9 -33.03 2.88 -7.15
CA LEU A 9 -32.85 2.06 -5.94
C LEU A 9 -33.96 2.31 -4.91
N LYS A 10 -34.35 3.56 -4.71
CA LYS A 10 -35.42 3.95 -3.77
C LYS A 10 -36.77 3.40 -4.18
N ASN A 11 -37.08 3.47 -5.49
CA ASN A 11 -38.31 2.90 -6.03
C ASN A 11 -38.35 1.38 -5.94
N TRP A 12 -37.21 0.71 -6.25
CA TRP A 12 -37.09 -0.74 -6.04
C TRP A 12 -37.27 -1.12 -4.56
N GLY A 13 -36.64 -0.38 -3.65
CA GLY A 13 -36.76 -0.60 -2.22
C GLY A 13 -38.20 -0.53 -1.71
N ARG A 14 -38.97 0.48 -2.17
CA ARG A 14 -40.41 0.60 -1.84
C ARG A 14 -41.20 -0.64 -2.26
N ASN A 15 -40.91 -1.17 -3.46
CA ASN A 15 -41.63 -2.32 -4.01
C ASN A 15 -41.20 -3.66 -3.34
N SER A 16 -39.98 -3.74 -2.82
CA SER A 16 -39.44 -4.94 -2.19
C SER A 16 -39.49 -4.93 -0.66
N GLY A 17 -40.06 -3.88 -0.04
CA GLY A 17 -40.08 -3.71 1.42
C GLY A 17 -38.70 -3.42 2.04
N THR A 18 -37.73 -3.00 1.23
CA THR A 18 -36.35 -2.69 1.65
C THR A 18 -36.21 -1.19 1.88
N ASN A 19 -35.69 -0.79 3.04
CA ASN A 19 -35.43 0.62 3.33
C ASN A 19 -34.12 1.06 2.67
N VAL A 20 -34.21 2.01 1.73
CA VAL A 20 -33.04 2.58 1.03
C VAL A 20 -32.74 3.95 1.59
N ILE A 21 -31.60 4.07 2.28
CA ILE A 21 -31.15 5.31 2.93
C ILE A 21 -29.96 5.89 2.18
N ALA A 22 -30.05 7.16 1.81
CA ALA A 22 -28.90 7.91 1.30
C ALA A 22 -28.05 8.38 2.47
N HIS A 23 -26.75 8.07 2.43
CA HIS A 23 -25.80 8.73 3.31
C HIS A 23 -25.46 10.12 2.79
N GLU A 24 -25.30 11.06 3.70
CA GLU A 24 -24.84 12.40 3.36
C GLU A 24 -23.46 12.34 2.70
N THR A 25 -23.23 13.27 1.78
CA THR A 25 -21.92 13.39 1.12
C THR A 25 -20.93 14.02 2.09
N VAL A 26 -19.87 13.28 2.45
CA VAL A 26 -18.77 13.83 3.22
C VAL A 26 -17.87 14.62 2.28
N SER A 27 -17.54 15.85 2.69
CA SER A 27 -16.70 16.77 1.91
C SER A 27 -15.49 17.23 2.73
N ASN A 28 -14.39 17.54 2.03
CA ASN A 28 -13.21 18.19 2.56
C ASN A 28 -12.93 19.44 1.72
N ASN A 29 -12.92 20.61 2.35
CA ASN A 29 -12.78 21.92 1.67
C ASN A 29 -13.76 22.14 0.52
N GLY A 30 -15.03 21.76 0.70
CA GLY A 30 -16.09 21.90 -0.32
C GLY A 30 -16.06 20.85 -1.42
N GLU A 31 -15.09 19.97 -1.47
CA GLU A 31 -14.98 18.90 -2.46
C GLU A 31 -15.34 17.54 -1.86
N ARG A 32 -16.15 16.77 -2.58
CA ARG A 32 -16.60 15.45 -2.17
C ARG A 32 -15.41 14.50 -1.95
N ILE A 33 -15.39 13.81 -0.82
CA ILE A 33 -14.49 12.68 -0.56
C ILE A 33 -14.98 11.48 -1.37
N SER A 34 -14.07 10.86 -2.15
CA SER A 34 -14.37 9.66 -2.94
C SER A 34 -13.15 8.75 -3.07
N SER A 35 -13.39 7.45 -3.30
CA SER A 35 -12.31 6.49 -3.57
C SER A 35 -11.45 6.88 -4.78
N THR A 36 -12.04 7.54 -5.78
CA THR A 36 -11.30 8.02 -6.96
C THR A 36 -10.31 9.11 -6.57
N ARG A 37 -10.74 10.09 -5.75
CA ARG A 37 -9.89 11.18 -5.30
C ARG A 37 -8.75 10.68 -4.40
N ILE A 38 -9.06 9.74 -3.49
CA ILE A 38 -8.04 9.12 -2.64
C ILE A 38 -7.01 8.36 -3.49
N ARG A 39 -7.45 7.57 -4.48
CA ARG A 39 -6.52 6.86 -5.38
C ARG A 39 -5.66 7.83 -6.19
N GLN A 40 -6.22 8.96 -6.62
CA GLN A 40 -5.45 9.98 -7.35
C GLN A 40 -4.38 10.62 -6.46
N ALA A 41 -4.69 10.93 -5.21
CA ALA A 41 -3.70 11.42 -4.24
C ALA A 41 -2.55 10.40 -4.07
N LEU A 42 -2.88 9.12 -3.88
CA LEU A 42 -1.89 8.05 -3.75
C LEU A 42 -1.06 7.82 -5.03
N LEU A 43 -1.65 7.95 -6.23
CA LEU A 43 -0.94 7.88 -7.51
C LEU A 43 0.05 9.04 -7.70
N ASN A 44 -0.22 10.17 -7.08
CA ASN A 44 0.65 11.36 -7.08
C ASN A 44 1.60 11.39 -5.87
N ASP A 45 1.66 10.32 -5.08
CA ASP A 45 2.46 10.20 -3.85
C ASP A 45 2.12 11.28 -2.79
N ASP A 46 0.93 11.89 -2.86
CA ASP A 46 0.42 12.89 -1.91
C ASP A 46 -0.25 12.20 -0.73
N PHE A 47 0.58 11.69 0.19
CA PHE A 47 0.10 10.97 1.39
C PHE A 47 -0.61 11.91 2.37
N ASP A 48 -0.24 13.19 2.43
CA ASP A 48 -0.89 14.18 3.28
C ASP A 48 -2.34 14.44 2.83
N LEU A 49 -2.57 14.57 1.53
CA LEU A 49 -3.93 14.66 0.99
C LEU A 49 -4.69 13.36 1.20
N ALA A 50 -4.05 12.22 0.96
CA ALA A 50 -4.67 10.91 1.16
C ALA A 50 -5.11 10.72 2.63
N GLU A 51 -4.28 11.11 3.60
CA GLU A 51 -4.59 11.07 5.04
C GLU A 51 -5.78 11.99 5.38
N ARG A 52 -5.75 13.24 4.91
CA ARG A 52 -6.88 14.18 5.12
C ARG A 52 -8.19 13.64 4.55
N LEU A 53 -8.16 12.99 3.39
CA LEU A 53 -9.35 12.40 2.76
C LEU A 53 -9.81 11.11 3.43
N LEU A 54 -8.88 10.30 3.97
CA LEU A 54 -9.16 9.05 4.67
C LEU A 54 -9.56 9.27 6.14
N GLY A 55 -9.17 10.41 6.74
CA GLY A 55 -9.25 10.67 8.17
C GLY A 55 -8.24 9.86 9.01
N ARG A 56 -7.25 9.23 8.36
CA ARG A 56 -6.17 8.44 8.97
C ARG A 56 -5.01 8.26 7.99
N PRO A 57 -3.79 7.97 8.49
CA PRO A 57 -2.67 7.65 7.62
C PRO A 57 -2.97 6.51 6.64
N TYR A 58 -2.35 6.54 5.47
CA TYR A 58 -2.47 5.44 4.51
C TYR A 58 -1.62 4.26 4.96
N THR A 59 -2.27 3.17 5.29
CA THR A 59 -1.65 1.96 5.79
C THR A 59 -1.99 0.75 4.92
N PHE A 60 -1.06 -0.20 4.85
CA PHE A 60 -1.29 -1.54 4.31
C PHE A 60 -0.91 -2.60 5.33
N SER A 61 -1.77 -3.60 5.50
CA SER A 61 -1.53 -4.71 6.42
C SER A 61 -1.60 -6.04 5.68
N GLY A 62 -0.54 -6.82 5.76
CA GLY A 62 -0.43 -8.10 5.07
C GLY A 62 0.28 -9.16 5.90
N LYS A 63 0.13 -10.43 5.48
CA LYS A 63 0.89 -11.55 6.02
C LYS A 63 2.29 -11.55 5.42
N VAL A 64 3.32 -11.72 6.25
CA VAL A 64 4.70 -11.88 5.77
C VAL A 64 4.86 -13.26 5.15
N VAL A 65 5.29 -13.30 3.89
CA VAL A 65 5.47 -14.51 3.10
C VAL A 65 6.93 -14.68 2.68
N PHE A 66 7.28 -15.89 2.27
CA PHE A 66 8.60 -16.15 1.72
C PHE A 66 8.78 -15.43 0.37
N GLY A 67 9.89 -14.69 0.24
CA GLY A 67 10.38 -14.10 -1.01
C GLY A 67 11.64 -14.81 -1.51
N GLN A 68 12.36 -14.17 -2.44
CA GLN A 68 13.63 -14.70 -2.99
C GLN A 68 14.81 -14.63 -2.02
N ARG A 69 14.68 -13.93 -0.89
CA ARG A 69 15.69 -13.77 0.18
C ARG A 69 17.00 -13.13 -0.28
N LEU A 70 17.05 -12.45 -1.42
CA LEU A 70 18.25 -11.82 -1.96
C LEU A 70 18.82 -10.77 -1.00
N GLY A 71 17.98 -9.96 -0.37
CA GLY A 71 18.41 -8.95 0.60
C GLY A 71 19.17 -9.53 1.79
N ARG A 72 18.87 -10.77 2.19
CA ARG A 72 19.59 -11.46 3.28
C ARG A 72 21.06 -11.73 2.95
N THR A 73 21.39 -12.01 1.70
CA THR A 73 22.76 -12.29 1.25
C THR A 73 23.67 -11.06 1.27
N ILE A 74 23.07 -9.87 1.24
CA ILE A 74 23.79 -8.57 1.27
C ILE A 74 23.70 -7.86 2.62
N GLY A 75 23.16 -8.52 3.65
CA GLY A 75 23.02 -7.94 4.99
C GLY A 75 21.83 -6.99 5.16
N VAL A 76 20.92 -6.93 4.17
CA VAL A 76 19.70 -6.11 4.20
C VAL A 76 18.46 -7.01 4.06
N PRO A 77 18.11 -7.77 5.13
CA PRO A 77 16.96 -8.67 5.08
C PRO A 77 15.67 -7.91 4.81
N THR A 78 14.83 -8.45 3.91
CA THR A 78 13.52 -7.89 3.58
C THR A 78 12.39 -8.85 3.92
N ALA A 79 11.29 -8.31 4.44
CA ALA A 79 10.02 -9.00 4.60
C ALA A 79 9.17 -8.78 3.34
N ASN A 80 8.63 -9.86 2.77
CA ASN A 80 7.71 -9.76 1.65
C ASN A 80 6.28 -9.82 2.17
N LEU A 81 5.45 -8.81 1.88
CA LEU A 81 4.04 -8.85 2.21
C LEU A 81 3.21 -9.45 1.07
N TRP A 82 2.29 -10.32 1.44
CA TRP A 82 1.31 -10.80 0.50
C TRP A 82 0.35 -9.67 0.12
N ILE A 83 0.22 -9.40 -1.19
CA ILE A 83 -0.69 -8.41 -1.76
C ILE A 83 -1.81 -9.16 -2.48
N PRO A 84 -3.09 -8.84 -2.22
CA PRO A 84 -4.19 -9.36 -3.00
C PRO A 84 -4.07 -8.92 -4.47
N LYS A 85 -4.77 -9.60 -5.39
CA LYS A 85 -4.72 -9.32 -6.85
C LYS A 85 -5.02 -7.86 -7.23
N GLN A 86 -5.65 -7.11 -6.35
CA GLN A 86 -5.85 -5.67 -6.51
C GLN A 86 -4.53 -4.94 -6.27
N ARG A 87 -4.05 -4.21 -7.29
CA ARG A 87 -2.83 -3.41 -7.19
C ARG A 87 -3.03 -2.25 -6.21
N LEU A 88 -2.03 -2.02 -5.35
CA LEU A 88 -1.95 -0.78 -4.59
C LEU A 88 -1.71 0.39 -5.59
N PRO A 89 -2.33 1.55 -5.39
CA PRO A 89 -2.17 2.71 -6.27
C PRO A 89 -0.89 3.49 -5.97
N ILE A 90 0.21 2.79 -5.72
CA ILE A 90 1.55 3.33 -5.41
C ILE A 90 2.60 2.47 -6.08
N ALA A 91 3.74 3.04 -6.46
CA ALA A 91 4.89 2.35 -7.01
C ALA A 91 6.19 3.12 -6.69
N GLY A 92 7.26 2.39 -6.36
CA GLY A 92 8.54 2.97 -5.97
C GLY A 92 8.99 2.60 -4.57
N VAL A 93 9.95 3.35 -4.05
CA VAL A 93 10.56 3.15 -2.73
C VAL A 93 10.10 4.26 -1.78
N TYR A 94 9.69 3.85 -0.58
CA TYR A 94 9.04 4.72 0.40
C TYR A 94 9.68 4.58 1.78
N ALA A 95 9.80 5.68 2.52
CA ALA A 95 9.99 5.63 3.95
C ALA A 95 8.66 5.22 4.62
N VAL A 96 8.74 4.29 5.56
CA VAL A 96 7.55 3.72 6.22
C VAL A 96 7.76 3.55 7.72
N LYS A 97 6.65 3.60 8.48
CA LYS A 97 6.58 3.02 9.83
C LYS A 97 6.02 1.61 9.72
N CYS A 98 6.62 0.71 10.48
CA CYS A 98 6.25 -0.71 10.53
C CYS A 98 5.67 -1.02 11.91
N PHE A 99 4.50 -1.66 11.96
CA PHE A 99 3.84 -2.05 13.21
C PHE A 99 3.74 -3.57 13.26
N LEU A 100 4.38 -4.15 14.26
CA LEU A 100 4.44 -5.59 14.50
C LEU A 100 4.18 -5.86 15.97
N GLU A 101 3.17 -6.66 16.30
CA GLU A 101 2.83 -7.05 17.68
C GLU A 101 2.75 -5.87 18.66
N GLY A 102 2.19 -4.74 18.20
CA GLY A 102 2.05 -3.52 19.02
C GLY A 102 3.31 -2.66 19.15
N LYS A 103 4.44 -3.09 18.57
CA LYS A 103 5.68 -2.31 18.52
C LYS A 103 5.79 -1.58 17.18
N GLN A 104 6.41 -0.39 17.22
CA GLN A 104 6.69 0.43 16.04
C GLN A 104 8.18 0.39 15.71
N TYR A 105 8.47 0.27 14.41
CA TYR A 105 9.81 0.33 13.82
C TYR A 105 9.79 1.28 12.63
N ASN A 106 10.96 1.79 12.22
CA ASN A 106 11.11 2.49 10.96
C ASN A 106 11.64 1.53 9.90
N GLY A 107 11.41 1.84 8.63
CA GLY A 107 11.88 1.00 7.54
C GLY A 107 11.71 1.66 6.18
N ILE A 108 12.11 0.91 5.17
CA ILE A 108 11.93 1.24 3.76
C ILE A 108 11.07 0.16 3.11
N ALA A 109 10.09 0.57 2.31
CA ALA A 109 9.26 -0.33 1.54
C ALA A 109 9.47 -0.11 0.03
N ASN A 110 9.71 -1.18 -0.72
CA ASN A 110 9.71 -1.18 -2.18
C ASN A 110 8.42 -1.81 -2.70
N MET A 111 7.60 -1.01 -3.38
CA MET A 111 6.41 -1.46 -4.09
C MET A 111 6.73 -1.54 -5.58
N GLY A 112 6.97 -2.75 -6.05
CA GLY A 112 7.37 -3.01 -7.43
C GLY A 112 6.51 -4.05 -8.12
N ILE A 113 6.90 -4.35 -9.35
CA ILE A 113 6.28 -5.38 -10.17
C ILE A 113 7.34 -6.40 -10.58
N ARG A 114 7.12 -7.66 -10.20
CA ARG A 114 8.00 -8.76 -10.62
C ARG A 114 7.39 -9.49 -11.81
N PRO A 115 8.15 -9.63 -12.93
CA PRO A 115 7.77 -10.52 -14.01
C PRO A 115 7.63 -11.98 -13.50
N THR A 116 6.61 -12.68 -13.97
CA THR A 116 6.38 -14.11 -13.70
C THR A 116 6.10 -14.82 -15.02
N VAL A 117 6.12 -16.15 -15.03
CA VAL A 117 5.79 -16.95 -16.23
C VAL A 117 4.40 -16.63 -16.76
N ASP A 118 3.45 -16.34 -15.86
CA ASP A 118 2.05 -16.05 -16.19
C ASP A 118 1.73 -14.54 -16.24
N GLY A 119 2.76 -13.65 -16.38
CA GLY A 119 2.56 -12.21 -16.46
C GLY A 119 3.37 -11.41 -15.44
N SER A 120 2.73 -10.51 -14.70
CA SER A 120 3.40 -9.67 -13.70
C SER A 120 2.68 -9.71 -12.35
N LYS A 121 3.45 -9.83 -11.27
CA LYS A 121 2.93 -9.86 -9.90
C LYS A 121 3.41 -8.64 -9.11
N PRO A 122 2.51 -7.90 -8.45
CA PRO A 122 2.93 -6.86 -7.53
C PRO A 122 3.65 -7.48 -6.33
N VAL A 123 4.73 -6.83 -5.89
CA VAL A 123 5.57 -7.26 -4.77
C VAL A 123 5.78 -6.06 -3.85
N LEU A 124 5.61 -6.27 -2.56
CA LEU A 124 5.88 -5.28 -1.52
C LEU A 124 6.92 -5.87 -0.58
N GLU A 125 8.14 -5.36 -0.67
CA GLU A 125 9.30 -5.76 0.11
C GLU A 125 9.64 -4.67 1.12
N ILE A 126 9.80 -5.03 2.40
CA ILE A 126 10.07 -4.10 3.48
C ILE A 126 11.36 -4.47 4.17
N HIS A 127 12.31 -3.54 4.24
CA HIS A 127 13.45 -3.60 5.13
C HIS A 127 13.14 -2.82 6.41
N ILE A 128 13.06 -3.53 7.54
CA ILE A 128 12.80 -2.95 8.86
C ILE A 128 14.17 -2.64 9.49
N PHE A 129 14.38 -1.39 9.93
CA PHE A 129 15.66 -0.97 10.49
C PHE A 129 15.92 -1.59 11.86
N SER A 130 17.17 -1.97 12.10
CA SER A 130 17.61 -2.55 13.38
C SER A 130 16.77 -3.76 13.83
N PHE A 131 16.30 -4.57 12.88
CA PHE A 131 15.42 -5.70 13.12
C PHE A 131 15.99 -6.99 12.55
N ASN A 132 16.07 -8.05 13.38
CA ASN A 132 16.68 -9.33 12.99
C ASN A 132 15.85 -10.54 13.44
N GLU A 133 14.55 -10.37 13.66
CA GLU A 133 13.68 -11.46 14.10
C GLU A 133 13.04 -12.18 12.91
N ASN A 134 12.62 -13.43 13.12
CA ASN A 134 11.86 -14.20 12.14
C ASN A 134 10.37 -13.90 12.29
N ILE A 135 9.79 -13.24 11.26
CA ILE A 135 8.38 -12.81 11.25
C ILE A 135 7.56 -13.46 10.16
N TYR A 136 8.03 -14.55 9.53
CA TYR A 136 7.24 -15.27 8.55
C TYR A 136 5.91 -15.77 9.13
N GLY A 137 4.83 -15.56 8.38
CA GLY A 137 3.50 -15.93 8.81
C GLY A 137 2.80 -14.90 9.68
N GLN A 138 3.53 -13.97 10.28
CA GLN A 138 2.97 -12.90 11.10
C GLN A 138 2.32 -11.81 10.22
N ARG A 139 1.49 -10.99 10.84
CA ARG A 139 0.88 -9.81 10.19
C ARG A 139 1.73 -8.59 10.48
N LEU A 140 2.20 -7.95 9.41
CA LEU A 140 2.92 -6.68 9.45
C LEU A 140 2.03 -5.59 8.86
N THR A 141 1.89 -4.47 9.57
CA THR A 141 1.22 -3.27 9.08
C THR A 141 2.27 -2.22 8.79
N ILE A 142 2.20 -1.58 7.64
CA ILE A 142 3.06 -0.48 7.26
C ILE A 142 2.23 0.78 7.01
N GLU A 143 2.76 1.92 7.45
CA GLU A 143 2.26 3.27 7.20
C GLU A 143 3.23 3.94 6.24
N PHE A 144 2.74 4.39 5.09
CA PHE A 144 3.55 5.09 4.10
C PHE A 144 3.69 6.55 4.51
N ILE A 145 4.91 7.07 4.53
CA ILE A 145 5.22 8.44 4.96
C ILE A 145 5.52 9.32 3.76
N ILE A 146 6.53 8.95 2.96
CA ILE A 146 6.98 9.74 1.82
C ILE A 146 7.65 8.82 0.80
N LYS A 147 7.53 9.17 -0.48
CA LYS A 147 8.29 8.54 -1.55
C LYS A 147 9.74 9.02 -1.52
N LEU A 148 10.68 8.08 -1.52
CA LEU A 148 12.10 8.37 -1.59
C LEU A 148 12.58 8.45 -3.06
N ARG A 149 12.11 7.50 -3.90
CA ARG A 149 12.48 7.42 -5.31
C ARG A 149 11.59 6.43 -6.08
N GLU A 150 11.74 6.44 -7.40
CA GLU A 150 11.19 5.41 -8.27
C GLU A 150 11.92 4.07 -8.11
N GLU A 151 11.27 2.98 -8.51
CA GLU A 151 11.90 1.67 -8.60
C GLU A 151 13.02 1.70 -9.65
N LYS A 152 14.19 1.15 -9.32
CA LYS A 152 15.33 0.99 -10.23
C LYS A 152 15.70 -0.48 -10.36
N LYS A 153 16.11 -0.88 -11.57
CA LYS A 153 16.80 -2.15 -11.78
C LYS A 153 18.30 -1.94 -11.59
N PHE A 154 18.94 -2.93 -10.97
CA PHE A 154 20.39 -2.90 -10.74
C PHE A 154 21.02 -4.06 -11.50
N ASP A 155 22.14 -3.79 -12.17
CA ASP A 155 22.87 -4.77 -12.99
C ASP A 155 23.57 -5.81 -12.12
N ASN A 156 23.89 -5.46 -10.88
CA ASN A 156 24.48 -6.36 -9.91
C ASN A 156 24.02 -6.07 -8.48
N ILE A 157 24.36 -6.99 -7.58
CA ILE A 157 23.90 -6.97 -6.18
C ILE A 157 24.60 -5.91 -5.34
N ASP A 158 25.82 -5.50 -5.71
CA ASP A 158 26.59 -4.50 -4.98
C ASP A 158 25.99 -3.10 -5.19
N LEU A 159 25.60 -2.75 -6.42
CA LEU A 159 24.87 -1.50 -6.73
C LEU A 159 23.53 -1.44 -6.01
N LEU A 160 22.81 -2.58 -5.89
CA LEU A 160 21.57 -2.64 -5.11
C LEU A 160 21.85 -2.35 -3.62
N LYS A 161 22.92 -2.94 -3.06
CA LYS A 161 23.30 -2.73 -1.67
C LYS A 161 23.68 -1.27 -1.39
N GLU A 162 24.50 -0.66 -2.25
CA GLU A 162 24.90 0.75 -2.15
C GLU A 162 23.66 1.66 -2.15
N GLN A 163 22.73 1.43 -3.09
CA GLN A 163 21.51 2.23 -3.16
C GLN A 163 20.64 2.09 -1.91
N ILE A 164 20.48 0.88 -1.36
CA ILE A 164 19.71 0.68 -0.14
C ILE A 164 20.36 1.41 1.05
N LEU A 165 21.69 1.41 1.13
CA LEU A 165 22.42 2.15 2.16
C LEU A 165 22.28 3.67 2.02
N GLN A 166 22.05 4.18 0.82
CA GLN A 166 21.74 5.60 0.58
C GLN A 166 20.30 5.95 0.90
N ASP A 167 19.39 4.98 0.78
CA ASP A 167 17.95 5.16 1.08
C ASP A 167 17.67 5.16 2.60
N ILE A 168 18.61 4.63 3.44
CA ILE A 168 18.51 4.55 4.90
C ILE A 168 18.99 5.86 5.55
#